data_8dce62d7c72470e8c00d77b922fc49d3
#
_entry.id   8dce62d7c72470e8c00d77b922fc49d3
#
_cell.length_a   1.000
_cell.length_b   1.000
_cell.length_c   1.000
_cell.angle_alpha   90.00
_cell.angle_beta   90.00
_cell.angle_gamma   90.00
#
_symmetry.space_group_name_H-M   'P 1'
#
loop_
_entity.id
_entity.type
_entity.pdbx_description
1 polymer ?
#
loop_
_entity_poly.entity_id
_entity_poly.type
_entity_poly.pdbx_seq_one_letter_code
_entity_poly.pdbx_strand_id
1 'polypeptide(L)'
;MGAIVLLPLGVDDVALDQCLAALDAGTPAGTPVWLADDAQAGPRAQGVIDNWLARTRLQAEYTRRTRPLGECAHLDEMLRACAGHDVAILATGSVPTPGWLAQLQACFARDAAIATATPWSNAGETVAWPRLGETAPLPPALQAMAEACAGLAPQHAELPSAVSHAVLIRGNALRRAGGLDSQSFGSWSAALVDLSLRMAGLGWRNVLCETAFVGRAGEAALQPGDLEALANRWPGWAPRLADFLMHDPLHGARQDLHARYRRA
;
A
#
# COMPACT_ATOMS: atom_id res chain seq x y z
N MET A 1 20.20 -0.51 0.87
CA MET A 1 19.57 -1.38 -0.15
C MET A 1 18.24 -0.74 -0.53
N GLY A 2 17.88 -0.75 -1.84
CA GLY A 2 16.57 -0.25 -2.29
C GLY A 2 15.43 -1.19 -1.85
N ALA A 3 14.21 -0.66 -1.78
CA ALA A 3 13.02 -1.48 -1.55
C ALA A 3 12.66 -2.27 -2.81
N ILE A 4 12.07 -3.46 -2.63
CA ILE A 4 11.44 -4.22 -3.70
C ILE A 4 9.97 -3.79 -3.78
N VAL A 5 9.49 -3.46 -4.97
CA VAL A 5 8.05 -3.23 -5.20
C VAL A 5 7.39 -4.57 -5.52
N LEU A 6 6.42 -4.96 -4.72
CA LEU A 6 5.65 -6.19 -4.88
C LEU A 6 4.22 -5.85 -5.29
N LEU A 7 3.81 -6.36 -6.44
CA LEU A 7 2.48 -6.17 -6.99
C LEU A 7 1.74 -7.52 -7.04
N PRO A 8 0.91 -7.85 -6.03
CA PRO A 8 0.04 -9.01 -6.11
C PRO A 8 -1.04 -8.77 -7.17
N LEU A 9 -1.12 -9.63 -8.18
CA LEU A 9 -2.03 -9.46 -9.31
C LEU A 9 -3.44 -9.96 -8.97
N GLY A 10 -4.41 -9.09 -9.23
CA GLY A 10 -5.84 -9.42 -9.21
C GLY A 10 -6.36 -9.80 -10.59
N VAL A 11 -7.69 -9.92 -10.71
CA VAL A 11 -8.39 -10.29 -11.96
C VAL A 11 -8.70 -9.11 -12.89
N ASP A 12 -8.62 -7.88 -12.39
CA ASP A 12 -8.98 -6.65 -13.13
C ASP A 12 -7.84 -6.19 -14.03
N ASP A 13 -7.97 -6.42 -15.34
CA ASP A 13 -6.98 -6.04 -16.35
C ASP A 13 -6.98 -4.55 -16.70
N VAL A 14 -8.10 -3.84 -16.52
CA VAL A 14 -8.17 -2.38 -16.76
C VAL A 14 -7.43 -1.63 -15.66
N ALA A 15 -7.69 -1.98 -14.41
CA ALA A 15 -6.97 -1.43 -13.28
C ALA A 15 -5.47 -1.76 -13.33
N LEU A 16 -5.12 -2.96 -13.81
CA LEU A 16 -3.73 -3.40 -13.97
C LEU A 16 -2.97 -2.53 -14.98
N ASP A 17 -3.53 -2.28 -16.17
CA ASP A 17 -2.88 -1.45 -17.21
C ASP A 17 -2.60 -0.03 -16.68
N GLN A 18 -3.58 0.59 -16.01
CA GLN A 18 -3.41 1.89 -15.40
C GLN A 18 -2.35 1.89 -14.29
N CYS A 19 -2.35 0.86 -13.44
CA CYS A 19 -1.38 0.67 -12.38
C CYS A 19 0.05 0.56 -12.93
N LEU A 20 0.27 -0.30 -13.93
CA LEU A 20 1.58 -0.51 -14.54
C LEU A 20 2.11 0.74 -15.27
N ALA A 21 1.23 1.46 -15.97
CA ALA A 21 1.58 2.73 -16.60
C ALA A 21 1.99 3.79 -15.57
N ALA A 22 1.25 3.91 -14.47
CA ALA A 22 1.58 4.83 -13.37
C ALA A 22 2.86 4.42 -12.63
N LEU A 23 3.08 3.11 -12.46
CA LEU A 23 4.29 2.58 -11.84
C LEU A 23 5.53 2.95 -12.64
N ASP A 24 5.50 2.80 -13.98
CA ASP A 24 6.59 3.20 -14.87
C ASP A 24 6.87 4.72 -14.84
N ALA A 25 5.79 5.51 -14.80
CA ALA A 25 5.91 6.97 -14.78
C ALA A 25 6.42 7.50 -13.43
N GLY A 26 5.99 6.85 -12.33
CA GLY A 26 6.20 7.33 -10.97
C GLY A 26 7.43 6.76 -10.25
N THR A 27 8.09 5.73 -10.83
CA THR A 27 9.14 4.97 -10.16
C THR A 27 10.48 5.10 -10.91
N PRO A 28 11.62 5.29 -10.20
CA PRO A 28 12.92 5.39 -10.85
C PRO A 28 13.31 4.14 -11.65
N ALA A 29 13.95 4.34 -12.80
CA ALA A 29 14.45 3.23 -13.61
C ALA A 29 15.39 2.31 -12.80
N GLY A 30 15.34 1.00 -13.10
CA GLY A 30 16.14 -0.01 -12.39
C GLY A 30 15.63 -0.39 -11.00
N THR A 31 14.49 0.16 -10.55
CA THR A 31 13.84 -0.29 -9.32
C THR A 31 13.37 -1.73 -9.47
N PRO A 32 13.69 -2.65 -8.53
CA PRO A 32 13.20 -4.02 -8.58
C PRO A 32 11.68 -4.06 -8.37
N VAL A 33 10.98 -4.70 -9.30
CA VAL A 33 9.52 -4.87 -9.27
C VAL A 33 9.18 -6.34 -9.49
N TRP A 34 8.36 -6.89 -8.64
CA TRP A 34 7.91 -8.27 -8.76
C TRP A 34 6.39 -8.32 -8.93
N LEU A 35 5.94 -8.75 -10.11
CA LEU A 35 4.55 -9.04 -10.40
C LEU A 35 4.26 -10.49 -9.99
N ALA A 36 3.39 -10.65 -8.99
CA ALA A 36 3.09 -11.96 -8.40
C ALA A 36 1.65 -12.37 -8.74
N ASP A 37 1.48 -13.36 -9.62
CA ASP A 37 0.17 -13.85 -10.09
C ASP A 37 -0.19 -15.18 -9.42
N ASP A 38 -1.24 -15.14 -8.60
CA ASP A 38 -1.84 -16.32 -7.97
C ASP A 38 -2.77 -17.10 -8.93
N ALA A 39 -2.36 -17.25 -10.18
CA ALA A 39 -3.15 -17.88 -11.26
C ALA A 39 -4.48 -17.13 -11.55
N GLN A 40 -4.55 -15.83 -11.25
CA GLN A 40 -5.76 -15.01 -11.44
C GLN A 40 -5.79 -14.26 -12.78
N ALA A 41 -4.60 -13.92 -13.34
CA ALA A 41 -4.53 -13.18 -14.58
C ALA A 41 -5.08 -14.01 -15.76
N GLY A 42 -6.16 -13.51 -16.39
CA GLY A 42 -6.69 -14.06 -17.63
C GLY A 42 -5.81 -13.72 -18.84
N PRO A 43 -6.14 -14.24 -20.05
CA PRO A 43 -5.31 -14.03 -21.25
C PRO A 43 -5.10 -12.56 -21.60
N ARG A 44 -6.09 -11.70 -21.32
CA ARG A 44 -6.02 -10.26 -21.58
C ARG A 44 -5.06 -9.57 -20.59
N ALA A 45 -5.17 -9.87 -19.30
CA ALA A 45 -4.23 -9.36 -18.30
C ALA A 45 -2.80 -9.83 -18.58
N GLN A 46 -2.60 -11.07 -19.02
CA GLN A 46 -1.30 -11.57 -19.45
C GLN A 46 -0.73 -10.77 -20.62
N GLY A 47 -1.56 -10.46 -21.64
CA GLY A 47 -1.15 -9.61 -22.75
C GLY A 47 -0.74 -8.20 -22.31
N VAL A 48 -1.41 -7.62 -21.30
CA VAL A 48 -1.02 -6.34 -20.69
C VAL A 48 0.34 -6.46 -20.01
N ILE A 49 0.56 -7.51 -19.23
CA ILE A 49 1.83 -7.78 -18.53
C ILE A 49 2.98 -7.95 -19.53
N ASP A 50 2.80 -8.82 -20.55
CA ASP A 50 3.84 -9.09 -21.55
C ASP A 50 4.24 -7.81 -22.30
N ASN A 51 3.24 -7.01 -22.72
CA ASN A 51 3.47 -5.74 -23.39
C ASN A 51 4.19 -4.72 -22.48
N TRP A 52 3.90 -4.71 -21.20
CA TRP A 52 4.56 -3.83 -20.24
C TRP A 52 6.00 -4.28 -19.96
N LEU A 53 6.22 -5.57 -19.70
CA LEU A 53 7.56 -6.16 -19.47
C LEU A 53 8.52 -5.88 -20.63
N ALA A 54 8.02 -5.89 -21.87
CA ALA A 54 8.83 -5.60 -23.06
C ALA A 54 9.31 -4.14 -23.16
N ARG A 55 8.73 -3.19 -22.40
CA ARG A 55 8.97 -1.75 -22.55
C ARG A 55 9.41 -1.06 -21.26
N THR A 56 9.16 -1.66 -20.11
CA THR A 56 9.45 -1.04 -18.81
C THR A 56 10.95 -0.79 -18.63
N ARG A 57 11.28 0.31 -17.94
CA ARG A 57 12.65 0.63 -17.52
C ARG A 57 12.96 0.13 -16.11
N LEU A 58 11.97 -0.49 -15.47
CA LEU A 58 12.11 -1.08 -14.15
C LEU A 58 12.77 -2.46 -14.25
N GLN A 59 13.33 -2.93 -13.16
CA GLN A 59 13.89 -4.28 -13.05
C GLN A 59 12.76 -5.27 -12.70
N ALA A 60 11.89 -5.52 -13.70
CA ALA A 60 10.64 -6.22 -13.49
C ALA A 60 10.78 -7.73 -13.69
N GLU A 61 10.18 -8.50 -12.78
CA GLU A 61 10.03 -9.95 -12.85
C GLU A 61 8.54 -10.30 -12.72
N TYR A 62 8.09 -11.30 -13.50
CA TYR A 62 6.74 -11.84 -13.41
C TYR A 62 6.79 -13.32 -13.05
N THR A 63 6.06 -13.69 -12.02
CA THR A 63 5.88 -15.09 -11.62
C THR A 63 4.40 -15.43 -11.55
N ARG A 64 4.05 -16.63 -12.01
CA ARG A 64 2.69 -17.15 -11.99
C ARG A 64 2.65 -18.52 -11.37
N ARG A 65 1.72 -18.72 -10.45
CA ARG A 65 1.42 -20.05 -9.90
C ARG A 65 0.64 -20.89 -10.92
N THR A 66 0.79 -22.20 -10.81
CA THR A 66 0.00 -23.14 -11.62
C THR A 66 -1.42 -23.33 -11.09
N ARG A 67 -1.63 -23.06 -9.79
CA ARG A 67 -2.92 -23.13 -9.09
C ARG A 67 -3.01 -22.02 -8.06
N PRO A 68 -4.20 -21.44 -7.83
CA PRO A 68 -4.38 -20.45 -6.80
C PRO A 68 -4.04 -21.00 -5.41
N LEU A 69 -3.38 -20.19 -4.61
CA LEU A 69 -3.09 -20.45 -3.20
C LEU A 69 -4.04 -19.66 -2.29
N GLY A 70 -4.59 -18.58 -2.81
CA GLY A 70 -5.32 -17.56 -2.10
C GLY A 70 -4.49 -16.30 -1.88
N GLU A 71 -5.15 -15.15 -2.00
CA GLU A 71 -4.54 -13.82 -2.03
C GLU A 71 -3.55 -13.60 -0.87
N CYS A 72 -4.00 -13.83 0.36
CA CYS A 72 -3.19 -13.63 1.56
C CYS A 72 -2.01 -14.59 1.65
N ALA A 73 -2.25 -15.89 1.38
CA ALA A 73 -1.22 -16.92 1.46
C ALA A 73 -0.13 -16.74 0.38
N HIS A 74 -0.54 -16.37 -0.83
CA HIS A 74 0.40 -16.09 -1.92
C HIS A 74 1.26 -14.86 -1.60
N LEU A 75 0.65 -13.77 -1.10
CA LEU A 75 1.41 -12.59 -0.72
C LEU A 75 2.38 -12.86 0.44
N ASP A 76 1.99 -13.67 1.43
CA ASP A 76 2.89 -14.07 2.52
C ASP A 76 4.10 -14.87 2.01
N GLU A 77 3.88 -15.78 1.05
CA GLU A 77 4.97 -16.52 0.38
C GLU A 77 5.95 -15.55 -0.31
N MET A 78 5.43 -14.55 -1.03
CA MET A 78 6.25 -13.54 -1.71
C MET A 78 7.02 -12.66 -0.71
N LEU A 79 6.38 -12.23 0.36
CA LEU A 79 7.05 -11.46 1.42
C LEU A 79 8.18 -12.22 2.08
N ARG A 80 8.03 -13.54 2.27
CA ARG A 80 9.10 -14.40 2.78
C ARG A 80 10.26 -14.52 1.79
N ALA A 81 9.97 -14.59 0.50
CA ALA A 81 11.00 -14.61 -0.55
C ALA A 81 11.78 -13.28 -0.62
N CYS A 82 11.17 -12.15 -0.25
CA CYS A 82 11.83 -10.85 -0.13
C CYS A 82 12.59 -10.67 1.20
N ALA A 83 12.83 -11.72 1.97
CA ALA A 83 13.43 -11.63 3.30
C ALA A 83 14.75 -10.83 3.29
N GLY A 84 14.84 -9.86 4.18
CA GLY A 84 16.02 -8.99 4.31
C GLY A 84 15.92 -7.65 3.59
N HIS A 85 14.90 -7.45 2.75
CA HIS A 85 14.62 -6.19 2.06
C HIS A 85 13.42 -5.48 2.68
N ASP A 86 13.37 -4.15 2.54
CA ASP A 86 12.15 -3.40 2.71
C ASP A 86 11.26 -3.67 1.48
N VAL A 87 9.96 -3.83 1.69
CA VAL A 87 9.03 -4.21 0.62
C VAL A 87 7.92 -3.17 0.51
N ALA A 88 7.78 -2.59 -0.68
CA ALA A 88 6.64 -1.76 -1.02
C ALA A 88 5.57 -2.62 -1.69
N ILE A 89 4.46 -2.89 -1.01
CA ILE A 89 3.31 -3.58 -1.62
C ILE A 89 2.43 -2.54 -2.28
N LEU A 90 2.02 -2.82 -3.51
CA LEU A 90 1.13 -1.98 -4.29
C LEU A 90 -0.05 -2.82 -4.79
N ALA A 91 -1.28 -2.49 -4.41
CA ALA A 91 -2.46 -3.20 -4.89
C ALA A 91 -2.68 -2.93 -6.39
N THR A 92 -3.25 -3.88 -7.13
CA THR A 92 -3.41 -3.83 -8.60
C THR A 92 -4.19 -2.60 -9.11
N GLY A 93 -5.11 -2.08 -8.32
CA GLY A 93 -5.87 -0.87 -8.66
C GLY A 93 -5.21 0.44 -8.20
N SER A 94 -3.97 0.39 -7.75
CA SER A 94 -3.27 1.58 -7.26
C SER A 94 -2.61 2.37 -8.38
N VAL A 95 -2.57 3.69 -8.20
CA VAL A 95 -2.01 4.64 -9.16
C VAL A 95 -0.95 5.48 -8.44
N PRO A 96 0.30 5.01 -8.40
CA PRO A 96 1.39 5.73 -7.75
C PRO A 96 1.73 7.02 -8.48
N THR A 97 1.97 8.09 -7.72
CA THR A 97 2.41 9.38 -8.26
C THR A 97 3.94 9.48 -8.31
N PRO A 98 4.51 10.41 -9.10
CA PRO A 98 5.97 10.58 -9.16
C PRO A 98 6.62 10.75 -7.78
N GLY A 99 7.70 10.00 -7.54
CA GLY A 99 8.47 10.07 -6.30
C GLY A 99 7.88 9.32 -5.10
N TRP A 100 6.73 8.68 -5.23
CA TRP A 100 6.03 7.98 -4.14
C TRP A 100 6.94 7.06 -3.31
N LEU A 101 7.73 6.21 -3.97
CA LEU A 101 8.59 5.23 -3.31
C LEU A 101 9.71 5.88 -2.52
N ALA A 102 10.34 6.90 -3.09
CA ALA A 102 11.42 7.64 -2.42
C ALA A 102 10.90 8.35 -1.16
N GLN A 103 9.70 8.92 -1.20
CA GLN A 103 9.07 9.53 -0.04
C GLN A 103 8.76 8.51 1.06
N LEU A 104 8.23 7.34 0.70
CA LEU A 104 8.01 6.25 1.67
C LEU A 104 9.34 5.79 2.32
N GLN A 105 10.40 5.63 1.53
CA GLN A 105 11.72 5.26 2.03
C GLN A 105 12.32 6.33 2.95
N ALA A 106 12.04 7.61 2.70
CA ALA A 106 12.48 8.71 3.53
C ALA A 106 11.92 8.65 4.97
N CYS A 107 10.70 8.09 5.15
CA CYS A 107 10.15 7.84 6.49
C CYS A 107 11.07 6.91 7.30
N PHE A 108 11.55 5.83 6.67
CA PHE A 108 12.42 4.85 7.34
C PHE A 108 13.81 5.40 7.65
N ALA A 109 14.32 6.31 6.82
CA ALA A 109 15.60 6.96 7.05
C ALA A 109 15.55 7.94 8.23
N ARG A 110 14.37 8.51 8.51
CA ARG A 110 14.20 9.50 9.60
C ARG A 110 13.94 8.87 10.97
N ASP A 111 13.23 7.75 11.00
CA ASP A 111 12.87 7.10 12.26
C ASP A 111 12.99 5.57 12.14
N ALA A 112 13.90 5.00 12.93
CA ALA A 112 14.11 3.55 12.96
C ALA A 112 12.96 2.77 13.60
N ALA A 113 12.08 3.43 14.36
CA ALA A 113 10.90 2.80 14.97
C ALA A 113 9.73 2.64 14.00
N ILE A 114 9.77 3.24 12.80
CA ILE A 114 8.70 3.07 11.79
C ILE A 114 8.81 1.69 11.16
N ALA A 115 7.75 0.89 11.29
CA ALA A 115 7.60 -0.42 10.64
C ALA A 115 6.90 -0.33 9.30
N THR A 116 5.87 0.52 9.19
CA THR A 116 5.11 0.72 7.95
C THR A 116 4.94 2.20 7.64
N ALA A 117 5.01 2.55 6.37
CA ALA A 117 4.69 3.88 5.87
C ALA A 117 3.62 3.76 4.78
N THR A 118 2.48 4.42 4.98
CA THR A 118 1.32 4.43 4.08
C THR A 118 1.18 5.83 3.48
N PRO A 119 1.02 6.01 2.15
CA PRO A 119 0.80 7.31 1.53
C PRO A 119 -0.66 7.78 1.67
N TRP A 120 -0.93 9.05 1.38
CA TRP A 120 -2.29 9.51 1.11
C TRP A 120 -2.92 8.77 -0.06
N SER A 121 -4.25 8.70 -0.07
CA SER A 121 -5.02 8.16 -1.19
C SER A 121 -6.34 8.93 -1.37
N ASN A 122 -6.99 8.75 -2.52
CA ASN A 122 -8.36 9.23 -2.75
C ASN A 122 -9.43 8.33 -2.11
N ALA A 123 -9.02 7.21 -1.51
CA ALA A 123 -9.91 6.25 -0.84
C ALA A 123 -9.20 5.61 0.35
N GLY A 124 -9.96 4.95 1.22
CA GLY A 124 -9.45 4.29 2.41
C GLY A 124 -9.94 4.98 3.69
N GLU A 125 -10.04 4.22 4.77
CA GLU A 125 -10.68 4.71 5.99
C GLU A 125 -9.90 5.84 6.66
N THR A 126 -8.58 5.69 6.82
CA THR A 126 -7.76 6.61 7.62
C THR A 126 -6.99 7.63 6.80
N VAL A 127 -6.59 7.27 5.57
CA VAL A 127 -5.70 8.08 4.71
C VAL A 127 -6.41 8.74 3.53
N ALA A 128 -7.75 8.75 3.54
CA ALA A 128 -8.55 9.34 2.46
C ALA A 128 -8.37 10.86 2.36
N TRP A 129 -8.25 11.32 1.13
CA TRP A 129 -8.26 12.73 0.74
C TRP A 129 -9.27 12.93 -0.41
N PRO A 130 -10.05 14.00 -0.47
CA PRO A 130 -9.98 15.20 0.38
C PRO A 130 -10.69 15.08 1.73
N ARG A 131 -11.48 14.03 1.96
CA ARG A 131 -12.26 13.84 3.19
C ARG A 131 -11.97 12.47 3.81
N LEU A 132 -11.84 12.47 5.12
CA LEU A 132 -11.66 11.26 5.91
C LEU A 132 -12.82 10.28 5.71
N GLY A 133 -12.51 9.00 5.50
CA GLY A 133 -13.49 7.92 5.37
C GLY A 133 -14.31 7.92 4.08
N GLU A 134 -14.09 8.88 3.17
CA GLU A 134 -14.80 8.94 1.90
C GLU A 134 -13.92 8.46 0.73
N THR A 135 -14.56 7.84 -0.26
CA THR A 135 -13.92 7.55 -1.56
C THR A 135 -14.22 8.67 -2.53
N ALA A 136 -13.17 9.31 -3.04
CA ALA A 136 -13.25 10.34 -4.05
C ALA A 136 -12.72 9.84 -5.40
N PRO A 137 -13.08 10.48 -6.52
CA PRO A 137 -12.43 10.23 -7.80
C PRO A 137 -10.91 10.47 -7.72
N LEU A 138 -10.15 9.83 -8.59
CA LEU A 138 -8.72 10.13 -8.74
C LEU A 138 -8.53 11.62 -9.05
N PRO A 139 -7.54 12.29 -8.42
CA PRO A 139 -7.20 13.66 -8.79
C PRO A 139 -6.86 13.74 -10.28
N PRO A 140 -7.43 14.71 -11.01
CA PRO A 140 -7.19 14.83 -12.46
C PRO A 140 -5.73 15.17 -12.81
N ALA A 141 -5.00 15.82 -11.89
CA ALA A 141 -3.61 16.23 -12.06
C ALA A 141 -2.72 15.50 -11.04
N LEU A 142 -2.30 14.27 -11.35
CA LEU A 142 -1.49 13.43 -10.45
C LEU A 142 -0.10 14.03 -10.19
N GLN A 143 0.49 14.72 -11.16
CA GLN A 143 1.76 15.43 -10.97
C GLN A 143 1.63 16.56 -9.95
N ALA A 144 0.59 17.40 -10.07
CA ALA A 144 0.31 18.47 -9.11
C ALA A 144 0.01 17.91 -7.71
N MET A 145 -0.63 16.73 -7.62
CA MET A 145 -0.84 16.04 -6.35
C MET A 145 0.47 15.58 -5.72
N ALA A 146 1.40 15.03 -6.50
CA ALA A 146 2.73 14.64 -6.02
C ALA A 146 3.50 15.87 -5.48
N GLU A 147 3.48 16.98 -6.20
CA GLU A 147 4.13 18.23 -5.80
C GLU A 147 3.50 18.84 -4.54
N ALA A 148 2.17 18.81 -4.45
CA ALA A 148 1.45 19.27 -3.27
C ALA A 148 1.82 18.44 -2.03
N CYS A 149 1.88 17.11 -2.15
CA CYS A 149 2.32 16.23 -1.07
C CYS A 149 3.78 16.47 -0.69
N ALA A 150 4.69 16.53 -1.67
CA ALA A 150 6.12 16.75 -1.43
C ALA A 150 6.41 18.07 -0.70
N GLY A 151 5.51 19.05 -0.81
CA GLY A 151 5.59 20.33 -0.09
C GLY A 151 5.10 20.28 1.36
N LEU A 152 4.53 19.17 1.83
CA LEU A 152 4.09 19.05 3.23
C LEU A 152 5.27 18.83 4.18
N ALA A 153 5.14 19.28 5.41
CA ALA A 153 6.09 18.97 6.48
C ALA A 153 5.82 17.56 6.98
N PRO A 154 6.77 16.61 6.88
CA PRO A 154 6.57 15.25 7.35
C PRO A 154 6.55 15.20 8.87
N GLN A 155 5.44 14.78 9.44
CA GLN A 155 5.24 14.58 10.88
C GLN A 155 5.27 13.10 11.25
N HIS A 156 5.03 12.21 10.27
CA HIS A 156 4.89 10.77 10.45
C HIS A 156 3.81 10.45 11.50
N ALA A 157 2.62 11.02 11.27
CA ALA A 157 1.46 10.82 12.13
C ALA A 157 1.13 9.33 12.23
N GLU A 158 0.84 8.86 13.45
CA GLU A 158 0.53 7.46 13.68
C GLU A 158 -0.84 7.10 13.09
N LEU A 159 -0.88 5.97 12.39
CA LEU A 159 -2.09 5.34 11.91
C LEU A 159 -2.47 4.17 12.82
N PRO A 160 -3.77 3.88 12.97
CA PRO A 160 -4.20 2.67 13.67
C PRO A 160 -3.61 1.39 13.08
N SER A 161 -3.50 1.32 11.75
CA SER A 161 -2.81 0.29 10.97
C SER A 161 -2.37 0.85 9.62
N ALA A 162 -1.54 0.10 8.89
CA ALA A 162 -1.26 0.35 7.49
C ALA A 162 -2.52 0.11 6.62
N VAL A 163 -2.56 0.72 5.43
CA VAL A 163 -3.68 0.59 4.49
C VAL A 163 -3.21 -0.10 3.20
N SER A 164 -4.02 -1.04 2.73
CA SER A 164 -3.64 -2.01 1.70
C SER A 164 -3.55 -1.50 0.26
N HIS A 165 -3.85 -0.21 -0.03
CA HIS A 165 -3.68 0.30 -1.40
C HIS A 165 -2.20 0.43 -1.78
N ALA A 166 -1.38 0.92 -0.86
CA ALA A 166 0.07 1.01 -0.98
C ALA A 166 0.69 1.10 0.42
N VAL A 167 1.74 0.35 0.67
CA VAL A 167 2.44 0.37 1.95
C VAL A 167 3.90 -0.02 1.77
N LEU A 168 4.82 0.73 2.35
CA LEU A 168 6.20 0.28 2.53
C LEU A 168 6.33 -0.40 3.90
N ILE A 169 6.84 -1.63 3.92
CA ILE A 169 7.06 -2.43 5.13
C ILE A 169 8.55 -2.60 5.34
N ARG A 170 9.03 -2.30 6.55
CA ARG A 170 10.43 -2.49 6.94
C ARG A 170 10.74 -3.98 7.09
N GLY A 171 11.74 -4.47 6.37
CA GLY A 171 12.05 -5.89 6.29
C GLY A 171 12.42 -6.54 7.64
N ASN A 172 13.11 -5.83 8.55
CA ASN A 172 13.40 -6.39 9.87
C ASN A 172 12.15 -6.42 10.78
N ALA A 173 11.24 -5.46 10.68
CA ALA A 173 9.98 -5.47 11.41
C ALA A 173 9.08 -6.62 10.91
N LEU A 174 8.99 -6.81 9.58
CA LEU A 174 8.27 -7.91 8.95
C LEU A 174 8.74 -9.27 9.47
N ARG A 175 10.05 -9.51 9.49
CA ARG A 175 10.62 -10.77 10.02
C ARG A 175 10.28 -10.99 11.49
N ARG A 176 10.40 -9.94 12.31
CA ARG A 176 10.13 -10.04 13.76
C ARG A 176 8.65 -10.25 14.06
N ALA A 177 7.77 -9.70 13.26
CA ALA A 177 6.34 -9.89 13.39
C ALA A 177 5.82 -11.21 12.79
N GLY A 178 6.62 -11.92 11.97
CA GLY A 178 6.31 -13.26 11.48
C GLY A 178 5.52 -13.32 10.18
N GLY A 179 5.43 -12.23 9.39
CA GLY A 179 4.72 -12.21 8.10
C GLY A 179 3.19 -12.06 8.24
N LEU A 180 2.46 -12.34 7.17
CA LEU A 180 0.99 -12.33 7.18
C LEU A 180 0.45 -13.65 7.73
N ASP A 181 -0.67 -13.59 8.45
CA ASP A 181 -1.37 -14.78 8.94
C ASP A 181 -2.46 -15.22 7.95
N SER A 182 -2.06 -15.97 6.94
CA SER A 182 -2.98 -16.48 5.92
C SER A 182 -3.85 -17.65 6.36
N GLN A 183 -3.65 -18.16 7.58
CA GLN A 183 -4.53 -19.19 8.13
C GLN A 183 -5.77 -18.58 8.77
N SER A 184 -5.64 -17.38 9.33
CA SER A 184 -6.73 -16.67 9.98
C SER A 184 -7.45 -15.67 9.09
N PHE A 185 -6.79 -15.17 8.03
CA PHE A 185 -7.31 -14.13 7.15
C PHE A 185 -7.29 -14.54 5.68
N GLY A 186 -8.41 -14.33 5.00
CA GLY A 186 -8.54 -14.59 3.58
C GLY A 186 -8.00 -13.44 2.72
N SER A 187 -8.27 -12.19 3.11
CA SER A 187 -7.74 -11.02 2.41
C SER A 187 -6.42 -10.54 3.02
N TRP A 188 -5.51 -10.09 2.16
CA TRP A 188 -4.28 -9.49 2.64
C TRP A 188 -4.49 -8.13 3.33
N SER A 189 -5.59 -7.44 3.05
CA SER A 189 -5.96 -6.20 3.72
C SER A 189 -6.23 -6.42 5.21
N ALA A 190 -6.99 -7.46 5.57
CA ALA A 190 -7.22 -7.83 6.97
C ALA A 190 -5.94 -8.36 7.63
N ALA A 191 -5.18 -9.21 6.94
CA ALA A 191 -3.89 -9.70 7.43
C ALA A 191 -2.86 -8.57 7.63
N LEU A 192 -2.91 -7.49 6.84
CA LEU A 192 -2.08 -6.31 7.03
C LEU A 192 -2.46 -5.53 8.29
N VAL A 193 -3.75 -5.43 8.62
CA VAL A 193 -4.21 -4.86 9.90
C VAL A 193 -3.63 -5.67 11.05
N ASP A 194 -3.78 -6.99 11.04
CA ASP A 194 -3.22 -7.88 12.06
C ASP A 194 -1.70 -7.73 12.18
N LEU A 195 -0.98 -7.73 11.06
CA LEU A 195 0.48 -7.53 11.03
C LEU A 195 0.86 -6.18 11.64
N SER A 196 0.13 -5.10 11.31
CA SER A 196 0.34 -3.76 11.85
C SER A 196 0.17 -3.71 13.37
N LEU A 197 -0.84 -4.41 13.89
CA LEU A 197 -1.10 -4.48 15.33
C LEU A 197 -0.05 -5.33 16.06
N ARG A 198 0.42 -6.43 15.45
CA ARG A 198 1.56 -7.21 15.99
C ARG A 198 2.85 -6.38 16.03
N MET A 199 3.12 -5.62 14.97
CA MET A 199 4.27 -4.70 14.94
C MET A 199 4.16 -3.63 16.03
N ALA A 200 2.97 -3.03 16.20
CA ALA A 200 2.73 -2.05 17.28
C ALA A 200 2.93 -2.67 18.67
N GLY A 201 2.49 -3.91 18.90
CA GLY A 201 2.75 -4.66 20.14
C GLY A 201 4.22 -4.93 20.41
N LEU A 202 5.08 -4.90 19.39
CA LEU A 202 6.53 -5.01 19.48
C LEU A 202 7.23 -3.66 19.62
N GLY A 203 6.49 -2.56 19.74
CA GLY A 203 7.03 -1.20 19.90
C GLY A 203 7.32 -0.49 18.57
N TRP A 204 6.86 -0.99 17.44
CA TRP A 204 6.97 -0.34 16.14
C TRP A 204 5.82 0.62 15.88
N ARG A 205 6.03 1.56 14.95
CA ARG A 205 5.04 2.55 14.53
C ARG A 205 4.53 2.27 13.13
N ASN A 206 3.22 2.41 12.93
CA ASN A 206 2.60 2.47 11.61
C ASN A 206 2.26 3.94 11.33
N VAL A 207 2.75 4.52 10.23
CA VAL A 207 2.65 5.97 10.02
C VAL A 207 2.09 6.34 8.66
N LEU A 208 1.51 7.54 8.60
CA LEU A 208 1.26 8.23 7.34
C LEU A 208 2.58 8.79 6.79
N CYS A 209 2.82 8.63 5.50
CA CYS A 209 3.80 9.38 4.74
C CYS A 209 3.08 10.58 4.10
N GLU A 210 3.08 11.71 4.77
CA GLU A 210 2.35 12.91 4.34
C GLU A 210 2.84 13.41 2.98
N THR A 211 4.10 13.13 2.66
CA THR A 211 4.76 13.61 1.43
C THR A 211 4.53 12.73 0.20
N ALA A 212 3.73 11.67 0.30
CA ALA A 212 3.44 10.75 -0.80
C ALA A 212 1.93 10.60 -1.03
N PHE A 213 1.55 10.41 -2.29
CA PHE A 213 0.19 10.05 -2.70
C PHE A 213 0.22 8.84 -3.63
N VAL A 214 -0.67 7.88 -3.37
CA VAL A 214 -0.97 6.78 -4.28
C VAL A 214 -2.48 6.68 -4.41
N GLY A 215 -2.97 6.95 -5.61
CA GLY A 215 -4.41 6.86 -5.90
C GLY A 215 -4.91 5.42 -5.95
N ARG A 216 -6.24 5.26 -5.92
CA ARG A 216 -6.94 3.98 -6.13
C ARG A 216 -7.99 4.13 -7.20
N ALA A 217 -8.04 3.17 -8.11
CA ALA A 217 -9.08 3.03 -9.13
C ALA A 217 -10.26 2.16 -8.66
N GLY A 218 -10.14 1.47 -7.50
CA GLY A 218 -11.16 0.61 -6.92
C GLY A 218 -10.97 0.41 -5.42
N GLU A 219 -11.88 -0.31 -4.78
CA GLU A 219 -11.80 -0.66 -3.36
C GLU A 219 -11.36 -2.12 -3.17
N ALA A 220 -10.58 -2.38 -2.13
CA ALA A 220 -10.29 -3.73 -1.70
C ALA A 220 -11.50 -4.31 -0.96
N ALA A 221 -11.96 -5.48 -1.35
CA ALA A 221 -13.00 -6.19 -0.64
C ALA A 221 -12.37 -7.05 0.48
N LEU A 222 -13.01 -7.04 1.66
CA LEU A 222 -12.70 -7.99 2.72
C LEU A 222 -13.32 -9.35 2.37
N GLN A 223 -12.63 -10.43 2.73
CA GLN A 223 -13.19 -11.77 2.59
C GLN A 223 -14.21 -12.05 3.71
N PRO A 224 -15.20 -12.93 3.49
CA PRO A 224 -16.10 -13.36 4.55
C PRO A 224 -15.34 -13.88 5.76
N GLY A 225 -15.71 -13.42 6.95
CA GLY A 225 -15.07 -13.82 8.20
C GLY A 225 -13.88 -12.99 8.66
N ASP A 226 -13.25 -12.19 7.78
CA ASP A 226 -12.08 -11.37 8.12
C ASP A 226 -12.36 -10.39 9.28
N LEU A 227 -13.52 -9.71 9.25
CA LEU A 227 -13.90 -8.77 10.31
C LEU A 227 -14.12 -9.48 11.66
N GLU A 228 -14.74 -10.66 11.64
CA GLU A 228 -14.94 -11.46 12.84
C GLU A 228 -13.59 -11.94 13.40
N ALA A 229 -12.70 -12.42 12.54
CA ALA A 229 -11.36 -12.83 12.93
C ALA A 229 -10.56 -11.68 13.56
N LEU A 230 -10.62 -10.47 12.97
CA LEU A 230 -10.00 -9.27 13.53
C LEU A 230 -10.60 -8.90 14.88
N ALA A 231 -11.94 -8.88 15.00
CA ALA A 231 -12.63 -8.54 16.25
C ALA A 231 -12.29 -9.52 17.38
N ASN A 232 -12.23 -10.81 17.06
CA ASN A 232 -11.89 -11.85 18.04
C ASN A 232 -10.43 -11.76 18.51
N ARG A 233 -9.50 -11.51 17.59
CA ARG A 233 -8.07 -11.40 17.92
C ARG A 233 -7.70 -10.06 18.55
N TRP A 234 -8.30 -8.98 18.08
CA TRP A 234 -8.01 -7.60 18.46
C TRP A 234 -9.27 -6.84 18.89
N PRO A 235 -9.89 -7.16 20.05
CA PRO A 235 -11.15 -6.53 20.46
C PRO A 235 -11.04 -5.02 20.66
N GLY A 236 -9.84 -4.48 20.89
CA GLY A 236 -9.57 -3.04 20.95
C GLY A 236 -9.41 -2.35 19.58
N TRP A 237 -9.42 -3.09 18.48
CA TRP A 237 -9.17 -2.54 17.15
C TRP A 237 -10.30 -1.61 16.68
N ALA A 238 -11.54 -2.09 16.66
CA ALA A 238 -12.68 -1.30 16.19
C ALA A 238 -12.90 -0.02 17.02
N PRO A 239 -12.83 -0.03 18.37
CA PRO A 239 -12.83 1.20 19.17
C PRO A 239 -11.69 2.17 18.81
N ARG A 240 -10.46 1.68 18.61
CA ARG A 240 -9.32 2.51 18.25
C ARG A 240 -9.50 3.17 16.87
N LEU A 241 -10.02 2.42 15.90
CA LEU A 241 -10.34 2.95 14.58
C LEU A 241 -11.45 4.01 14.66
N ALA A 242 -12.53 3.74 15.40
CA ALA A 242 -13.61 4.69 15.62
C ALA A 242 -13.12 5.99 16.29
N ASP A 243 -12.26 5.88 17.30
CA ASP A 243 -11.64 7.03 17.96
C ASP A 243 -10.80 7.87 16.98
N PHE A 244 -9.98 7.20 16.16
CA PHE A 244 -9.20 7.88 15.12
C PHE A 244 -10.09 8.63 14.12
N LEU A 245 -11.18 8.00 13.67
CA LEU A 245 -12.11 8.63 12.71
C LEU A 245 -12.89 9.81 13.34
N MET A 246 -13.25 9.71 14.61
CA MET A 246 -13.96 10.80 15.32
C MET A 246 -13.07 12.01 15.59
N HIS A 247 -11.80 11.80 15.93
CA HIS A 247 -10.89 12.90 16.28
C HIS A 247 -10.13 13.46 15.07
N ASP A 248 -10.06 12.72 13.98
CA ASP A 248 -9.33 13.06 12.75
C ASP A 248 -7.96 13.75 13.01
N PRO A 249 -6.99 13.03 13.56
CA PRO A 249 -5.67 13.61 13.87
C PRO A 249 -4.93 14.11 12.61
N LEU A 250 -5.37 13.69 11.42
CA LEU A 250 -4.81 14.10 10.13
C LEU A 250 -5.52 15.33 9.53
N HIS A 251 -6.52 15.90 10.21
CA HIS A 251 -7.31 17.02 9.68
C HIS A 251 -6.45 18.19 9.18
N GLY A 252 -5.51 18.66 9.99
CA GLY A 252 -4.62 19.76 9.62
C GLY A 252 -3.78 19.45 8.37
N ALA A 253 -3.13 18.29 8.34
CA ALA A 253 -2.31 17.85 7.21
C ALA A 253 -3.16 17.68 5.93
N ARG A 254 -4.41 17.19 6.05
CA ARG A 254 -5.35 17.04 4.94
C ARG A 254 -5.78 18.39 4.37
N GLN A 255 -6.02 19.39 5.25
CA GLN A 255 -6.35 20.76 4.84
C GLN A 255 -5.16 21.44 4.14
N ASP A 256 -3.95 21.27 4.67
CA ASP A 256 -2.74 21.81 4.05
C ASP A 256 -2.51 21.21 2.67
N LEU A 257 -2.68 19.88 2.52
CA LEU A 257 -2.62 19.21 1.23
C LEU A 257 -3.66 19.76 0.26
N HIS A 258 -4.90 19.93 0.71
CA HIS A 258 -5.97 20.48 -0.12
C HIS A 258 -5.65 21.91 -0.59
N ALA A 259 -5.17 22.77 0.31
CA ALA A 259 -4.79 24.13 -0.01
C ALA A 259 -3.62 24.21 -1.00
N ARG A 260 -2.64 23.30 -0.92
CA ARG A 260 -1.50 23.21 -1.85
C ARG A 260 -1.93 22.72 -3.21
N TYR A 261 -2.71 21.64 -3.27
CA TYR A 261 -3.20 21.07 -4.53
C TYR A 261 -4.05 22.03 -5.33
N ARG A 262 -4.83 22.91 -4.66
CA ARG A 262 -5.63 23.95 -5.34
C ARG A 262 -4.81 25.11 -5.89
N ARG A 263 -3.55 25.24 -5.49
CA ARG A 263 -2.62 26.30 -5.96
C ARG A 263 -1.65 25.83 -7.03
N ALA A 264 -1.50 24.51 -7.17
CA ALA A 264 -0.66 23.88 -8.19
C ALA A 264 -1.42 23.71 -9.53
#